data_6ea84153172cdbcd9341e114b1b9ca77
#
_entry.id   6ea84153172cdbcd9341e114b1b9ca77
#
_cell.length_a   1.000
_cell.length_b   1.000
_cell.length_c   1.000
_cell.angle_alpha   90.00
_cell.angle_beta   90.00
_cell.angle_gamma   90.00
#
_symmetry.space_group_name_H-M   'P 1'
#
loop_
_entity.id
_entity.type
_entity.pdbx_description
1 polymer ?
#
loop_
_entity_poly.entity_id
_entity_poly.type
_entity_poly.pdbx_seq_one_letter_code
_entity_poly.pdbx_strand_id
1 'polypeptide(L)'
;MTNELPYDFMKAEKSAAELLRKYGVETPEHIRLEDMAYDLGVRIVEAPLKGAAARLLRYGKNATIRVSNAERYSTRRRFSVAHELGHFMLYHGHSIEFVCSDFDMHDWYQAKGNERIANAFAGELLLPRFLVEKRCDVKEVNFEPVKAIADEFQTSLTATAIRFIRFCPEMCAVLFSMDSKVKWVYKGNDFWPYIRIGKSLDKRTLAYFFFQGKTLPNDPEDVDAEAWLDSDRLGDLEEVVEHSIGFSRLGAVLTLIWIRP
;
A
#
# COMPACT_ATOMS: atom_id res chain seq x y z
N MET A 1 -17.33 -13.50 6.71
CA MET A 1 -16.33 -13.31 7.80
C MET A 1 -16.07 -11.83 7.86
N THR A 2 -16.45 -11.17 8.95
CA THR A 2 -16.16 -9.76 9.19
C THR A 2 -14.64 -9.56 9.13
N ASN A 3 -14.20 -8.64 8.28
CA ASN A 3 -12.78 -8.31 8.05
C ASN A 3 -12.27 -7.44 9.24
N GLU A 4 -12.48 -7.91 10.47
CA GLU A 4 -11.99 -7.20 11.65
C GLU A 4 -10.46 -7.24 11.63
N LEU A 5 -9.88 -6.05 11.63
CA LEU A 5 -8.44 -5.89 11.70
C LEU A 5 -7.92 -6.41 13.04
N PRO A 6 -6.79 -7.11 13.08
CA PRO A 6 -6.19 -7.54 14.34
C PRO A 6 -5.99 -6.36 15.29
N TYR A 7 -6.18 -6.59 16.59
CA TYR A 7 -6.06 -5.55 17.64
C TYR A 7 -4.75 -4.74 17.54
N ASP A 8 -3.63 -5.41 17.28
CA ASP A 8 -2.32 -4.77 17.14
C ASP A 8 -2.23 -3.84 15.92
N PHE A 9 -2.95 -4.17 14.86
CA PHE A 9 -3.03 -3.33 13.66
C PHE A 9 -3.79 -2.02 13.96
N MET A 10 -4.94 -2.11 14.62
CA MET A 10 -5.71 -0.94 15.05
C MET A 10 -4.94 -0.07 16.04
N LYS A 11 -4.16 -0.69 16.94
CA LYS A 11 -3.30 0.02 17.88
C LYS A 11 -2.21 0.81 17.15
N ALA A 12 -1.61 0.25 16.11
CA ALA A 12 -0.59 0.91 15.31
C ALA A 12 -1.15 2.13 14.57
N GLU A 13 -2.30 1.98 13.91
CA GLU A 13 -2.97 3.09 13.24
C GLU A 13 -3.39 4.20 14.24
N LYS A 14 -3.91 3.81 15.41
CA LYS A 14 -4.24 4.76 16.46
C LYS A 14 -3.02 5.54 16.93
N SER A 15 -1.87 4.88 17.11
CA SER A 15 -0.61 5.52 17.50
C SER A 15 -0.13 6.52 16.45
N ALA A 16 -0.23 6.20 15.16
CA ALA A 16 0.10 7.12 14.07
C ALA A 16 -0.86 8.31 14.04
N ALA A 17 -2.17 8.09 14.20
CA ALA A 17 -3.17 9.14 14.24
C ALA A 17 -2.99 10.08 15.43
N GLU A 18 -2.58 9.56 16.59
CA GLU A 18 -2.23 10.35 17.77
C GLU A 18 -1.00 11.23 17.52
N LEU A 19 0.03 10.67 16.83
CA LEU A 19 1.20 11.44 16.43
C LEU A 19 0.84 12.57 15.48
N LEU A 20 0.07 12.31 14.44
CA LEU A 20 -0.41 13.33 13.50
C LEU A 20 -1.18 14.45 14.21
N ARG A 21 -2.05 14.10 15.17
CA ARG A 21 -2.82 15.07 15.95
C ARG A 21 -1.92 15.90 16.86
N LYS A 22 -0.91 15.29 17.50
CA LYS A 22 0.11 16.00 18.31
C LYS A 22 0.81 17.10 17.50
N TYR A 23 1.07 16.84 16.22
CA TYR A 23 1.74 17.80 15.31
C TYR A 23 0.76 18.71 14.55
N GLY A 24 -0.52 18.67 14.86
CA GLY A 24 -1.52 19.55 14.23
C GLY A 24 -1.63 19.35 12.72
N VAL A 25 -1.50 18.09 12.25
CA VAL A 25 -1.59 17.79 10.82
C VAL A 25 -3.03 17.97 10.34
N GLU A 26 -3.22 18.90 9.39
CA GLU A 26 -4.50 19.21 8.74
C GLU A 26 -4.45 19.03 7.23
N THR A 27 -3.25 19.03 6.64
CA THR A 27 -3.02 18.83 5.21
C THR A 27 -1.83 17.88 4.99
N PRO A 28 -1.67 17.30 3.78
CA PRO A 28 -0.54 16.39 3.49
C PRO A 28 0.84 17.03 3.69
N GLU A 29 0.98 18.33 3.41
CA GLU A 29 2.23 19.08 3.54
C GLU A 29 2.69 19.19 5.00
N HIS A 30 1.75 19.09 5.97
CA HIS A 30 2.07 19.08 7.40
C HIS A 30 2.70 17.76 7.86
N ILE A 31 2.72 16.70 7.01
CA ILE A 31 3.35 15.41 7.34
C ILE A 31 4.87 15.50 7.09
N ARG A 32 5.56 16.14 8.01
CA ARG A 32 7.01 16.41 7.97
C ARG A 32 7.75 15.37 8.80
N LEU A 33 8.08 14.24 8.17
CA LEU A 33 8.65 13.06 8.86
C LEU A 33 9.97 13.38 9.56
N GLU A 34 10.82 14.18 8.95
CA GLU A 34 12.12 14.56 9.50
C GLU A 34 11.98 15.37 10.79
N ASP A 35 11.03 16.31 10.82
CA ASP A 35 10.76 17.13 12.01
C ASP A 35 10.13 16.29 13.13
N MET A 36 9.15 15.43 12.77
CA MET A 36 8.54 14.51 13.72
C MET A 36 9.57 13.55 14.33
N ALA A 37 10.46 12.98 13.50
CA ALA A 37 11.53 12.11 13.95
C ALA A 37 12.49 12.84 14.89
N TYR A 38 12.94 14.04 14.53
CA TYR A 38 13.85 14.84 15.32
C TYR A 38 13.28 15.14 16.73
N ASP A 39 12.02 15.57 16.80
CA ASP A 39 11.34 15.87 18.07
C ASP A 39 11.12 14.62 18.94
N LEU A 40 11.01 13.45 18.32
CA LEU A 40 10.97 12.16 19.02
C LEU A 40 12.34 11.64 19.47
N GLY A 41 13.45 12.35 19.20
CA GLY A 41 14.81 11.91 19.49
C GLY A 41 15.33 10.88 18.49
N VAL A 42 14.76 10.83 17.29
CA VAL A 42 15.16 9.93 16.21
C VAL A 42 15.91 10.70 15.13
N ARG A 43 17.18 10.33 14.91
CA ARG A 43 18.03 10.91 13.87
C ARG A 43 17.87 10.13 12.57
N ILE A 44 17.59 10.82 11.45
CA ILE A 44 17.59 10.21 10.13
C ILE A 44 18.92 10.53 9.44
N VAL A 45 19.61 9.50 8.93
CA VAL A 45 20.88 9.64 8.22
C VAL A 45 20.88 8.79 6.94
N GLU A 46 21.45 9.31 5.89
CA GLU A 46 21.70 8.55 4.68
C GLU A 46 23.03 7.81 4.78
N ALA A 47 23.01 6.52 4.44
CA ALA A 47 24.19 5.68 4.47
C ALA A 47 24.10 4.55 3.44
N PRO A 48 25.25 4.00 2.99
CA PRO A 48 25.23 2.76 2.23
C PRO A 48 24.64 1.63 3.08
N LEU A 49 23.57 1.01 2.58
CA LEU A 49 22.97 -0.17 3.16
C LEU A 49 22.96 -1.31 2.14
N LYS A 50 23.39 -2.50 2.55
CA LYS A 50 23.33 -3.70 1.72
C LYS A 50 22.06 -4.48 2.07
N GLY A 51 21.20 -4.72 1.07
CA GLY A 51 20.01 -5.56 1.19
C GLY A 51 18.92 -5.01 2.12
N ALA A 52 18.91 -3.69 2.37
CA ALA A 52 17.89 -3.03 3.16
C ALA A 52 17.63 -1.61 2.66
N ALA A 53 16.37 -1.17 2.67
CA ALA A 53 15.98 0.19 2.34
C ALA A 53 16.22 1.14 3.52
N ALA A 54 15.99 0.68 4.74
CA ALA A 54 16.29 1.40 5.97
C ALA A 54 16.65 0.44 7.12
N ARG A 55 17.18 1.00 8.20
CA ARG A 55 17.45 0.28 9.47
C ARG A 55 17.29 1.21 10.66
N LEU A 56 16.58 0.75 11.67
CA LEU A 56 16.46 1.41 12.95
C LEU A 56 17.56 0.90 13.92
N LEU A 57 18.32 1.81 14.49
CA LEU A 57 19.29 1.55 15.57
C LEU A 57 18.84 2.33 16.79
N ARG A 58 18.45 1.64 17.85
CA ARG A 58 17.95 2.27 19.09
C ARG A 58 18.99 2.25 20.18
N TYR A 59 19.13 3.38 20.90
CA TYR A 59 20.02 3.56 22.05
C TYR A 59 19.24 4.23 23.19
N GLY A 60 18.66 3.43 24.05
CA GLY A 60 17.82 3.94 25.13
C GLY A 60 16.59 4.70 24.61
N LYS A 61 16.50 6.00 24.93
CA LYS A 61 15.42 6.88 24.46
C LYS A 61 15.65 7.47 23.07
N ASN A 62 16.88 7.42 22.55
CA ASN A 62 17.23 7.95 21.24
C ASN A 62 17.37 6.82 20.23
N ALA A 63 17.23 7.17 18.96
CA ALA A 63 17.43 6.23 17.86
C ALA A 63 18.06 6.90 16.63
N THR A 64 18.58 6.07 15.74
CA THR A 64 19.01 6.51 14.41
C THR A 64 18.35 5.62 13.36
N ILE A 65 17.62 6.22 12.45
CA ILE A 65 17.14 5.58 11.22
C ILE A 65 18.19 5.82 10.15
N ARG A 66 18.83 4.75 9.68
CA ARG A 66 19.68 4.79 8.49
C ARG A 66 18.84 4.49 7.28
N VAL A 67 18.87 5.34 6.27
CA VAL A 67 18.17 5.15 4.98
C VAL A 67 19.22 4.91 3.91
N SER A 68 18.96 3.97 3.01
CA SER A 68 19.86 3.65 1.91
C SER A 68 20.03 4.86 0.98
N ASN A 69 21.28 5.28 0.76
CA ASN A 69 21.59 6.32 -0.21
C ASN A 69 21.52 5.84 -1.68
N ALA A 70 21.31 4.54 -1.90
CA ALA A 70 21.02 3.96 -3.21
C ALA A 70 19.52 4.07 -3.58
N GLU A 71 18.65 4.44 -2.63
CA GLU A 71 17.22 4.58 -2.88
C GLU A 71 16.95 5.82 -3.75
N ARG A 72 16.44 5.57 -4.95
CA ARG A 72 16.18 6.60 -5.96
C ARG A 72 14.77 7.19 -5.91
N TYR A 73 13.86 6.51 -5.21
CA TYR A 73 12.45 6.89 -5.17
C TYR A 73 12.11 7.59 -3.84
N SER A 74 11.75 8.85 -3.91
CA SER A 74 11.37 9.65 -2.75
C SER A 74 10.21 9.03 -1.96
N THR A 75 9.22 8.46 -2.65
CA THR A 75 8.06 7.79 -2.04
C THR A 75 8.48 6.57 -1.22
N ARG A 76 9.46 5.79 -1.71
CA ARG A 76 9.99 4.63 -1.01
C ARG A 76 10.80 5.03 0.21
N ARG A 77 11.63 6.07 0.08
CA ARG A 77 12.37 6.65 1.20
C ARG A 77 11.42 7.12 2.30
N ARG A 78 10.35 7.85 1.95
CA ARG A 78 9.33 8.31 2.91
C ARG A 78 8.66 7.14 3.63
N PHE A 79 8.27 6.10 2.89
CA PHE A 79 7.68 4.90 3.48
C PHE A 79 8.65 4.21 4.44
N SER A 80 9.91 4.02 4.05
CA SER A 80 10.93 3.40 4.90
C SER A 80 11.14 4.18 6.20
N VAL A 81 11.21 5.51 6.15
CA VAL A 81 11.31 6.34 7.36
C VAL A 81 10.08 6.19 8.25
N ALA A 82 8.88 6.25 7.68
CA ALA A 82 7.62 6.09 8.43
C ALA A 82 7.51 4.70 9.07
N HIS A 83 7.94 3.67 8.37
CA HIS A 83 7.98 2.29 8.84
C HIS A 83 8.92 2.11 10.04
N GLU A 84 10.14 2.63 9.94
CA GLU A 84 11.11 2.59 11.04
C GLU A 84 10.65 3.43 12.26
N LEU A 85 9.95 4.55 12.02
CA LEU A 85 9.27 5.28 13.09
C LEU A 85 8.18 4.43 13.75
N GLY A 86 7.47 3.59 12.98
CA GLY A 86 6.53 2.61 13.51
C GLY A 86 7.20 1.63 14.47
N HIS A 87 8.33 1.05 14.10
CA HIS A 87 9.12 0.21 14.99
C HIS A 87 9.57 0.97 16.24
N PHE A 88 10.04 2.20 16.09
CA PHE A 88 10.47 3.02 17.23
C PHE A 88 9.32 3.30 18.20
N MET A 89 8.14 3.66 17.70
CA MET A 89 6.98 4.05 18.50
C MET A 89 6.30 2.87 19.20
N LEU A 90 6.25 1.72 18.53
CA LEU A 90 5.43 0.58 18.98
C LEU A 90 6.23 -0.43 19.83
N TYR A 91 7.55 -0.47 19.67
CA TYR A 91 8.38 -1.45 20.36
C TYR A 91 9.36 -0.77 21.33
N HIS A 92 9.08 -0.84 22.61
CA HIS A 92 9.86 -0.23 23.70
C HIS A 92 10.95 -1.17 24.27
N GLY A 93 11.52 -2.05 23.45
CA GLY A 93 12.56 -3.00 23.88
C GLY A 93 13.99 -2.43 23.83
N HIS A 94 14.92 -3.09 24.55
CA HIS A 94 16.35 -2.76 24.52
C HIS A 94 16.94 -3.09 23.14
N SER A 95 17.86 -2.22 22.67
CA SER A 95 18.73 -2.40 21.48
C SER A 95 18.25 -3.44 20.46
N ILE A 96 17.26 -3.05 19.63
CA ILE A 96 16.77 -3.92 18.57
C ILE A 96 17.24 -3.32 17.25
N GLU A 97 17.93 -4.12 16.46
CA GLU A 97 18.22 -3.82 15.06
C GLU A 97 17.12 -4.43 14.21
N PHE A 98 16.28 -3.59 13.62
CA PHE A 98 15.33 -4.03 12.60
C PHE A 98 15.99 -3.84 11.23
N VAL A 99 15.96 -4.88 10.40
CA VAL A 99 16.47 -4.87 9.03
C VAL A 99 15.28 -5.07 8.10
N CYS A 100 14.80 -3.97 7.51
CA CYS A 100 13.76 -4.06 6.49
C CYS A 100 14.41 -4.37 5.14
N SER A 101 14.19 -5.57 4.63
CA SER A 101 14.72 -5.98 3.33
C SER A 101 14.03 -5.26 2.17
N ASP A 102 14.75 -5.14 1.04
CA ASP A 102 14.15 -4.60 -0.20
C ASP A 102 12.96 -5.44 -0.69
N PHE A 103 12.87 -6.69 -0.26
CA PHE A 103 11.81 -7.64 -0.62
C PHE A 103 10.52 -7.38 0.14
N ASP A 104 10.58 -6.88 1.39
CA ASP A 104 9.41 -6.70 2.27
C ASP A 104 8.46 -5.61 1.76
N MET A 105 8.91 -4.71 0.89
CA MET A 105 8.08 -3.65 0.32
C MET A 105 7.18 -4.12 -0.84
N HIS A 106 7.58 -5.17 -1.57
CA HIS A 106 6.70 -5.79 -2.58
C HIS A 106 5.65 -6.69 -1.91
N ASP A 107 6.00 -7.27 -0.77
CA ASP A 107 5.15 -8.15 0.01
C ASP A 107 4.52 -7.45 1.23
N TRP A 108 4.39 -6.11 1.18
CA TRP A 108 3.81 -5.32 2.26
C TRP A 108 2.51 -5.91 2.82
N TYR A 109 1.67 -6.43 1.94
CA TYR A 109 0.43 -7.09 2.32
C TYR A 109 0.63 -8.48 2.97
N GLN A 110 1.74 -9.15 2.67
CA GLN A 110 2.08 -10.48 3.21
C GLN A 110 2.96 -10.42 4.45
N ALA A 111 3.42 -9.23 4.86
CA ALA A 111 4.22 -9.03 6.06
C ALA A 111 3.54 -9.64 7.30
N LYS A 112 4.32 -10.25 8.18
CA LYS A 112 3.84 -10.92 9.38
C LYS A 112 4.40 -10.27 10.64
N GLY A 113 3.70 -10.47 11.75
CA GLY A 113 4.18 -10.01 13.06
C GLY A 113 4.45 -8.49 13.10
N ASN A 114 5.61 -8.12 13.60
CA ASN A 114 6.02 -6.74 13.84
C ASN A 114 6.10 -5.89 12.57
N GLU A 115 6.51 -6.50 11.44
CA GLU A 115 6.58 -5.82 10.13
C GLU A 115 5.20 -5.36 9.65
N ARG A 116 4.20 -6.22 9.80
CA ARG A 116 2.82 -5.87 9.45
C ARG A 116 2.29 -4.71 10.29
N ILE A 117 2.65 -4.67 11.57
CA ILE A 117 2.24 -3.63 12.51
C ILE A 117 2.93 -2.30 12.17
N ALA A 118 4.25 -2.32 11.86
CA ALA A 118 4.99 -1.15 11.40
C ALA A 118 4.46 -0.62 10.06
N ASN A 119 4.06 -1.51 9.14
CA ASN A 119 3.41 -1.15 7.89
C ASN A 119 2.06 -0.45 8.12
N ALA A 120 1.27 -0.91 9.08
CA ALA A 120 0.00 -0.27 9.44
C ALA A 120 0.21 1.14 9.99
N PHE A 121 1.20 1.32 10.86
CA PHE A 121 1.61 2.62 11.37
C PHE A 121 2.03 3.55 10.23
N ALA A 122 2.94 3.10 9.36
CA ALA A 122 3.43 3.88 8.22
C ALA A 122 2.30 4.27 7.25
N GLY A 123 1.39 3.34 6.97
CA GLY A 123 0.23 3.59 6.11
C GLY A 123 -0.69 4.68 6.68
N GLU A 124 -0.98 4.65 7.98
CA GLU A 124 -1.79 5.69 8.63
C GLU A 124 -1.03 7.01 8.75
N LEU A 125 0.28 6.98 9.01
CA LEU A 125 1.10 8.18 9.11
C LEU A 125 1.20 8.94 7.78
N LEU A 126 1.36 8.22 6.67
CA LEU A 126 1.55 8.82 5.34
C LEU A 126 0.25 9.09 4.59
N LEU A 127 -0.79 8.28 4.83
CA LEU A 127 -2.11 8.37 4.21
C LEU A 127 -3.18 8.37 5.31
N PRO A 128 -3.26 9.43 6.12
CA PRO A 128 -4.17 9.49 7.27
C PRO A 128 -5.62 9.31 6.86
N ARG A 129 -6.35 8.46 7.58
CA ARG A 129 -7.75 8.21 7.31
C ARG A 129 -8.57 9.48 7.17
N PHE A 130 -8.40 10.42 8.11
CA PHE A 130 -9.18 11.67 8.17
C PHE A 130 -8.94 12.61 6.98
N LEU A 131 -7.81 12.47 6.26
CA LEU A 131 -7.51 13.22 5.05
C LEU A 131 -7.89 12.47 3.77
N VAL A 132 -7.79 11.13 3.76
CA VAL A 132 -7.91 10.31 2.54
C VAL A 132 -9.33 9.78 2.33
N GLU A 133 -10.07 9.42 3.39
CA GLU A 133 -11.35 8.71 3.30
C GLU A 133 -12.38 9.41 2.39
N LYS A 134 -12.53 10.72 2.53
CA LYS A 134 -13.46 11.50 1.70
C LYS A 134 -13.08 11.55 0.22
N ARG A 135 -11.79 11.38 -0.10
CA ARG A 135 -11.28 11.35 -1.47
C ARG A 135 -11.50 9.99 -2.15
N CYS A 136 -11.82 8.96 -1.35
CA CYS A 136 -12.10 7.61 -1.83
C CYS A 136 -13.60 7.41 -2.14
N ASP A 137 -14.45 8.36 -1.78
CA ASP A 137 -15.88 8.35 -2.12
C ASP A 137 -16.06 8.86 -3.57
N VAL A 138 -15.96 7.94 -4.50
CA VAL A 138 -16.01 8.20 -5.94
C VAL A 138 -17.18 7.47 -6.60
N LYS A 139 -17.71 8.02 -7.69
CA LYS A 139 -18.78 7.38 -8.46
C LYS A 139 -18.29 6.28 -9.40
N GLU A 140 -17.04 6.38 -9.83
CA GLU A 140 -16.39 5.43 -10.73
C GLU A 140 -15.01 5.08 -10.19
N VAL A 141 -14.77 3.79 -10.02
CA VAL A 141 -13.48 3.29 -9.50
C VAL A 141 -12.49 3.17 -10.64
N ASN A 142 -11.46 4.02 -10.62
CA ASN A 142 -10.35 4.02 -11.56
C ASN A 142 -9.07 4.54 -10.92
N PHE A 143 -7.96 4.61 -11.68
CA PHE A 143 -6.69 5.07 -11.13
C PHE A 143 -6.53 6.59 -11.04
N GLU A 144 -7.40 7.41 -11.62
CA GLU A 144 -7.23 8.88 -11.58
C GLU A 144 -7.28 9.45 -10.15
N PRO A 145 -8.29 9.16 -9.30
CA PRO A 145 -8.26 9.60 -7.90
C PRO A 145 -7.10 8.98 -7.12
N VAL A 146 -6.71 7.74 -7.43
CA VAL A 146 -5.56 7.08 -6.76
C VAL A 146 -4.25 7.80 -7.09
N LYS A 147 -4.04 8.18 -8.36
CA LYS A 147 -2.86 8.97 -8.79
C LYS A 147 -2.83 10.34 -8.11
N ALA A 148 -3.96 11.05 -8.11
CA ALA A 148 -4.08 12.35 -7.47
C ALA A 148 -3.72 12.30 -5.97
N ILE A 149 -4.23 11.29 -5.24
CA ILE A 149 -3.88 11.07 -3.83
C ILE A 149 -2.39 10.71 -3.70
N ALA A 150 -1.86 9.82 -4.55
CA ALA A 150 -0.47 9.40 -4.50
C ALA A 150 0.50 10.58 -4.67
N ASP A 151 0.21 11.48 -5.61
CA ASP A 151 1.02 12.65 -5.90
C ASP A 151 0.94 13.67 -4.75
N GLU A 152 -0.26 13.98 -4.26
CA GLU A 152 -0.49 14.92 -3.16
C GLU A 152 0.20 14.48 -1.86
N PHE A 153 0.10 13.19 -1.51
CA PHE A 153 0.69 12.62 -0.30
C PHE A 153 2.13 12.13 -0.47
N GLN A 154 2.67 12.18 -1.68
CA GLN A 154 4.00 11.70 -2.02
C GLN A 154 4.20 10.23 -1.60
N THR A 155 3.24 9.38 -1.98
CA THR A 155 3.24 7.94 -1.70
C THR A 155 3.28 7.11 -2.99
N SER A 156 3.61 5.83 -2.90
CA SER A 156 3.60 4.96 -4.07
C SER A 156 2.16 4.68 -4.53
N LEU A 157 1.97 4.55 -5.86
CA LEU A 157 0.66 4.22 -6.42
C LEU A 157 0.08 2.94 -5.79
N THR A 158 0.91 1.93 -5.54
CA THR A 158 0.49 0.66 -4.93
C THR A 158 -0.02 0.85 -3.50
N ALA A 159 0.73 1.57 -2.64
CA ALA A 159 0.32 1.84 -1.26
C ALA A 159 -0.96 2.66 -1.22
N THR A 160 -1.05 3.66 -2.10
CA THR A 160 -2.25 4.51 -2.23
C THR A 160 -3.45 3.72 -2.73
N ALA A 161 -3.29 2.83 -3.72
CA ALA A 161 -4.37 1.99 -4.21
C ALA A 161 -4.95 1.08 -3.11
N ILE A 162 -4.09 0.45 -2.30
CA ILE A 162 -4.54 -0.36 -1.16
C ILE A 162 -5.32 0.49 -0.16
N ARG A 163 -4.83 1.70 0.13
CA ARG A 163 -5.51 2.62 1.05
C ARG A 163 -6.83 3.13 0.49
N PHE A 164 -6.86 3.44 -0.81
CA PHE A 164 -8.05 3.83 -1.54
C PHE A 164 -9.13 2.74 -1.49
N ILE A 165 -8.80 1.49 -1.86
CA ILE A 165 -9.73 0.36 -1.81
C ILE A 165 -10.29 0.13 -0.40
N ARG A 166 -9.49 0.37 0.63
CA ARG A 166 -9.93 0.20 2.02
C ARG A 166 -11.03 1.17 2.42
N PHE A 167 -11.03 2.37 1.87
CA PHE A 167 -11.99 3.43 2.22
C PHE A 167 -13.04 3.67 1.13
N CYS A 168 -12.86 3.11 -0.04
CA CYS A 168 -13.84 3.20 -1.11
C CYS A 168 -15.12 2.45 -0.71
N PRO A 169 -16.30 3.09 -0.82
CA PRO A 169 -17.57 2.44 -0.51
C PRO A 169 -18.00 1.44 -1.58
N GLU A 170 -17.41 1.51 -2.77
CA GLU A 170 -17.76 0.66 -3.90
C GLU A 170 -17.21 -0.77 -3.76
N MET A 171 -17.87 -1.72 -4.41
CA MET A 171 -17.40 -3.11 -4.50
C MET A 171 -16.18 -3.22 -5.41
N CYS A 172 -14.99 -3.01 -4.83
CA CYS A 172 -13.75 -2.97 -5.59
C CYS A 172 -12.60 -3.73 -4.91
N ALA A 173 -11.61 -4.07 -5.71
CA ALA A 173 -10.38 -4.71 -5.26
C ALA A 173 -9.18 -4.19 -6.05
N VAL A 174 -7.99 -4.27 -5.45
CA VAL A 174 -6.73 -4.04 -6.14
C VAL A 174 -5.88 -5.31 -6.13
N LEU A 175 -5.26 -5.59 -7.26
CA LEU A 175 -4.43 -6.76 -7.48
C LEU A 175 -3.06 -6.35 -8.00
N PHE A 176 -2.07 -7.15 -7.66
CA PHE A 176 -0.74 -7.03 -8.23
C PHE A 176 -0.36 -8.33 -8.93
N SER A 177 0.04 -8.22 -10.17
CA SER A 177 0.42 -9.35 -11.00
C SER A 177 1.86 -9.22 -11.50
N MET A 178 2.60 -10.33 -11.49
CA MET A 178 3.96 -10.44 -12.00
C MET A 178 4.13 -11.83 -12.60
N ASP A 179 4.95 -11.96 -13.65
CA ASP A 179 5.13 -13.22 -14.39
C ASP A 179 3.79 -13.80 -14.90
N SER A 180 2.88 -12.94 -15.37
CA SER A 180 1.52 -13.29 -15.80
C SER A 180 0.70 -14.04 -14.74
N LYS A 181 0.96 -13.80 -13.44
CA LYS A 181 0.24 -14.43 -12.32
C LYS A 181 -0.13 -13.41 -11.27
N VAL A 182 -1.30 -13.59 -10.67
CA VAL A 182 -1.73 -12.82 -9.50
C VAL A 182 -0.82 -13.14 -8.32
N LYS A 183 -0.11 -12.15 -7.80
CA LYS A 183 0.77 -12.30 -6.62
C LYS A 183 0.03 -12.03 -5.32
N TRP A 184 -0.81 -11.00 -5.30
CA TRP A 184 -1.67 -10.68 -4.17
C TRP A 184 -2.93 -9.91 -4.60
N VAL A 185 -3.91 -9.91 -3.73
CA VAL A 185 -5.20 -9.23 -3.86
C VAL A 185 -5.52 -8.53 -2.56
N TYR A 186 -5.89 -7.25 -2.63
CA TYR A 186 -6.52 -6.52 -1.54
C TYR A 186 -7.96 -6.17 -1.91
N LYS A 187 -8.90 -6.57 -1.07
CA LYS A 187 -10.34 -6.46 -1.31
C LYS A 187 -10.91 -5.34 -0.44
N GLY A 188 -11.79 -4.53 -1.00
CA GLY A 188 -12.66 -3.63 -0.25
C GLY A 188 -13.61 -4.41 0.68
N ASN A 189 -14.26 -3.69 1.59
CA ASN A 189 -15.08 -4.33 2.64
C ASN A 189 -16.21 -5.18 2.07
N ASP A 190 -16.87 -4.70 1.01
CA ASP A 190 -18.03 -5.36 0.40
C ASP A 190 -17.68 -6.20 -0.83
N PHE A 191 -16.42 -6.30 -1.19
CA PHE A 191 -15.99 -7.11 -2.33
C PHE A 191 -16.04 -8.60 -1.98
N TRP A 192 -17.12 -9.26 -2.31
CA TRP A 192 -17.39 -10.66 -1.98
C TRP A 192 -16.71 -11.68 -2.91
N PRO A 193 -16.45 -11.42 -4.24
CA PRO A 193 -15.92 -12.45 -5.12
C PRO A 193 -14.54 -12.95 -4.68
N TYR A 194 -14.22 -14.18 -5.06
CA TYR A 194 -12.92 -14.77 -4.80
C TYR A 194 -12.02 -14.65 -6.02
N ILE A 195 -10.80 -14.14 -5.81
CA ILE A 195 -9.73 -14.08 -6.80
C ILE A 195 -8.59 -14.93 -6.29
N ARG A 196 -8.20 -15.95 -7.05
CA ARG A 196 -7.19 -16.92 -6.64
C ARG A 196 -5.78 -16.36 -6.80
N ILE A 197 -5.05 -16.25 -5.69
CA ILE A 197 -3.62 -15.93 -5.69
C ILE A 197 -2.85 -17.08 -6.37
N GLY A 198 -1.87 -16.73 -7.21
CA GLY A 198 -1.11 -17.68 -8.03
C GLY A 198 -1.79 -18.10 -9.33
N LYS A 199 -3.07 -17.72 -9.55
CA LYS A 199 -3.77 -17.93 -10.83
C LYS A 199 -3.00 -17.22 -11.96
N SER A 200 -2.82 -17.89 -13.08
CA SER A 200 -2.36 -17.27 -14.33
C SER A 200 -3.44 -16.33 -14.84
N LEU A 201 -3.01 -15.16 -15.35
CA LEU A 201 -3.93 -14.20 -15.95
C LEU A 201 -4.63 -14.81 -17.15
N ASP A 202 -5.93 -14.62 -17.24
CA ASP A 202 -6.72 -15.00 -18.41
C ASP A 202 -6.39 -14.04 -19.57
N LYS A 203 -6.37 -14.58 -20.80
CA LYS A 203 -6.07 -13.82 -22.02
C LYS A 203 -7.11 -12.72 -22.35
N ARG A 204 -8.27 -12.73 -21.71
CA ARG A 204 -9.33 -11.73 -21.82
C ARG A 204 -9.07 -10.50 -20.93
N THR A 205 -8.13 -10.56 -19.97
CA THR A 205 -7.83 -9.46 -19.06
C THR A 205 -6.90 -8.43 -19.68
N LEU A 206 -7.09 -7.14 -19.33
CA LEU A 206 -6.17 -6.08 -19.76
C LEU A 206 -4.77 -6.31 -19.17
N ALA A 207 -4.68 -6.76 -17.92
CA ALA A 207 -3.40 -7.09 -17.29
C ALA A 207 -2.59 -8.13 -18.08
N TYR A 208 -3.23 -9.10 -18.72
CA TYR A 208 -2.56 -10.06 -19.59
C TYR A 208 -1.93 -9.38 -20.81
N PHE A 209 -2.56 -8.34 -21.37
CA PHE A 209 -2.03 -7.64 -22.55
C PHE A 209 -0.67 -7.00 -22.27
N PHE A 210 -0.43 -6.49 -21.07
CA PHE A 210 0.88 -5.98 -20.67
C PHE A 210 1.98 -7.03 -20.84
N PHE A 211 1.74 -8.26 -20.37
CA PHE A 211 2.72 -9.35 -20.49
C PHE A 211 2.89 -9.87 -21.92
N GLN A 212 2.01 -9.48 -22.83
CA GLN A 212 2.15 -9.73 -24.27
C GLN A 212 2.82 -8.55 -25.00
N GLY A 213 3.32 -7.56 -24.27
CA GLY A 213 3.94 -6.37 -24.85
C GLY A 213 2.96 -5.40 -25.52
N LYS A 214 1.67 -5.53 -25.25
CA LYS A 214 0.63 -4.61 -25.76
C LYS A 214 0.51 -3.39 -24.85
N THR A 215 0.10 -2.27 -25.46
CA THR A 215 -0.24 -1.05 -24.69
C THR A 215 -1.53 -1.28 -23.93
N LEU A 216 -1.56 -0.88 -22.66
CA LEU A 216 -2.76 -0.89 -21.84
C LEU A 216 -3.64 0.34 -22.19
N PRO A 217 -4.97 0.22 -22.14
CA PRO A 217 -5.87 1.35 -22.20
C PRO A 217 -5.60 2.36 -21.10
N ASN A 218 -5.84 3.64 -21.37
CA ASN A 218 -5.75 4.70 -20.36
C ASN A 218 -6.98 4.74 -19.45
N ASP A 219 -8.11 4.32 -19.98
CA ASP A 219 -9.41 4.31 -19.30
C ASP A 219 -9.78 2.89 -18.85
N PRO A 220 -10.62 2.74 -17.82
CA PRO A 220 -11.16 1.45 -17.42
C PRO A 220 -12.04 0.85 -18.52
N GLU A 221 -12.01 -0.48 -18.65
CA GLU A 221 -12.82 -1.21 -19.62
C GLU A 221 -13.61 -2.33 -18.94
N ASP A 222 -14.75 -2.67 -19.52
CA ASP A 222 -15.53 -3.85 -19.11
C ASP A 222 -14.86 -5.11 -19.65
N VAL A 223 -14.67 -6.08 -18.76
CA VAL A 223 -14.11 -7.38 -19.07
C VAL A 223 -15.00 -8.47 -18.48
N ASP A 224 -14.96 -9.63 -19.11
CA ASP A 224 -15.68 -10.82 -18.65
C ASP A 224 -15.32 -11.15 -17.18
N ALA A 225 -16.32 -11.25 -16.33
CA ALA A 225 -16.13 -11.51 -14.90
C ALA A 225 -15.37 -12.81 -14.62
N GLU A 226 -15.61 -13.88 -15.43
CA GLU A 226 -14.90 -15.16 -15.29
C GLU A 226 -13.39 -15.07 -15.56
N ALA A 227 -12.94 -14.03 -16.28
CA ALA A 227 -11.52 -13.84 -16.53
C ALA A 227 -10.76 -13.58 -15.22
N TRP A 228 -11.39 -12.90 -14.27
CA TRP A 228 -10.80 -12.55 -12.98
C TRP A 228 -11.29 -13.41 -11.82
N LEU A 229 -12.59 -13.70 -11.79
CA LEU A 229 -13.28 -14.27 -10.64
C LEU A 229 -13.46 -15.79 -10.80
N ASP A 230 -13.63 -16.51 -9.71
CA ASP A 230 -13.94 -17.94 -9.78
C ASP A 230 -15.44 -18.13 -10.12
N SER A 231 -15.72 -18.90 -11.18
CA SER A 231 -17.05 -19.10 -11.76
C SER A 231 -18.10 -19.64 -10.81
N ASP A 232 -17.70 -20.47 -9.82
CA ASP A 232 -18.62 -21.15 -8.91
C ASP A 232 -19.44 -20.21 -7.99
N ARG A 233 -19.16 -18.90 -8.03
CA ARG A 233 -19.75 -17.90 -7.13
C ARG A 233 -20.17 -16.61 -7.83
N LEU A 234 -20.21 -16.57 -9.14
CA LEU A 234 -20.50 -15.33 -9.88
C LEU A 234 -21.97 -14.93 -9.86
N GLY A 235 -22.90 -15.89 -9.70
CA GLY A 235 -24.32 -15.60 -9.86
C GLY A 235 -24.60 -15.05 -11.27
N ASP A 236 -25.30 -13.93 -11.33
CA ASP A 236 -25.65 -13.23 -12.58
C ASP A 236 -24.59 -12.19 -13.00
N LEU A 237 -23.40 -12.18 -12.38
CA LEU A 237 -22.34 -11.21 -12.70
C LEU A 237 -21.60 -11.64 -13.98
N GLU A 238 -21.88 -10.96 -15.09
CA GLU A 238 -21.29 -11.24 -16.39
C GLU A 238 -20.00 -10.47 -16.62
N GLU A 239 -19.91 -9.21 -16.17
CA GLU A 239 -18.80 -8.30 -16.42
C GLU A 239 -18.30 -7.62 -15.14
N VAL A 240 -17.04 -7.24 -15.16
CA VAL A 240 -16.41 -6.36 -14.16
C VAL A 240 -15.63 -5.27 -14.88
N VAL A 241 -15.48 -4.13 -14.25
CA VAL A 241 -14.62 -3.05 -14.76
C VAL A 241 -13.18 -3.33 -14.36
N GLU A 242 -12.29 -3.38 -15.33
CA GLU A 242 -10.83 -3.50 -15.13
C GLU A 242 -10.14 -2.19 -15.51
N HIS A 243 -9.28 -1.70 -14.64
CA HIS A 243 -8.31 -0.66 -14.96
C HIS A 243 -6.92 -1.13 -14.54
N SER A 244 -5.99 -1.22 -15.49
CA SER A 244 -4.65 -1.78 -15.28
C SER A 244 -3.55 -0.79 -15.61
N ILE A 245 -2.52 -0.71 -14.75
CA ILE A 245 -1.31 0.09 -14.96
C ILE A 245 -0.08 -0.81 -14.92
N GLY A 246 0.72 -0.76 -15.98
CA GLY A 246 1.95 -1.53 -16.10
C GLY A 246 3.17 -0.83 -15.52
N PHE A 247 3.98 -1.56 -14.77
CA PHE A 247 5.29 -1.16 -14.28
C PHE A 247 6.39 -1.84 -15.09
N SER A 248 6.73 -1.31 -16.26
CA SER A 248 7.67 -1.96 -17.20
C SER A 248 9.02 -2.31 -16.58
N ARG A 249 9.56 -1.45 -15.68
CA ARG A 249 10.83 -1.72 -15.00
C ARG A 249 10.77 -2.87 -14.01
N LEU A 250 9.59 -3.18 -13.47
CA LEU A 250 9.36 -4.25 -12.51
C LEU A 250 8.81 -5.52 -13.20
N GLY A 251 8.39 -5.43 -14.47
CA GLY A 251 7.69 -6.52 -15.13
C GLY A 251 6.38 -6.88 -14.42
N ALA A 252 5.64 -5.88 -13.95
CA ALA A 252 4.46 -6.07 -13.10
C ALA A 252 3.29 -5.18 -13.54
N VAL A 253 2.08 -5.55 -13.10
CA VAL A 253 0.83 -4.79 -13.35
C VAL A 253 0.10 -4.62 -12.03
N LEU A 254 -0.39 -3.41 -11.79
CA LEU A 254 -1.37 -3.10 -10.75
C LEU A 254 -2.74 -2.96 -11.41
N THR A 255 -3.73 -3.69 -10.92
CA THR A 255 -5.08 -3.73 -11.50
C THR A 255 -6.12 -3.37 -10.45
N LEU A 256 -7.02 -2.46 -10.78
CA LEU A 256 -8.27 -2.24 -10.07
C LEU A 256 -9.38 -3.05 -10.73
N ILE A 257 -10.16 -3.75 -9.92
CA ILE A 257 -11.40 -4.42 -10.33
C ILE A 257 -12.54 -3.77 -9.58
N TRP A 258 -13.58 -3.40 -10.30
CA TRP A 258 -14.80 -2.80 -9.75
C TRP A 258 -16.03 -3.52 -10.28
N ILE A 259 -16.96 -3.82 -9.39
CA ILE A 259 -18.28 -4.34 -9.72
C ILE A 259 -19.25 -3.17 -9.61
N ARG A 260 -19.83 -2.78 -10.74
CA ARG A 260 -20.84 -1.72 -10.73
C ARG A 260 -22.07 -2.12 -9.92
N PRO A 261 -22.70 -1.18 -9.19
CA PRO A 261 -23.93 -1.42 -8.43
C PRO A 261 -25.10 -1.84 -9.31
#